data_ade899e425e99674d4d2eb25df8e759f
#
_entry.id   ade899e425e99674d4d2eb25df8e759f
#
_cell.length_a   1.000
_cell.length_b   1.000
_cell.length_c   1.000
_cell.angle_alpha   90.00
_cell.angle_beta   90.00
_cell.angle_gamma   90.00
#
_symmetry.space_group_name_H-M   'P 1'
#
loop_
_entity.id
_entity.type
_entity.pdbx_description
1 polymer ?
#
loop_
_entity_poly.entity_id
_entity_poly.type
_entity_poly.pdbx_seq_one_letter_code
_entity_poly.pdbx_strand_id
1 'polypeptide(L)'
;MVDLLIPGPEGKIEAKYSHSNRDDSPIVVLLHPDPSKGGTMHTKIVFKMYKIFIKAGFSTIRFNFRGVGKSEGFFDDGEGELSDAACVLDWLQQYNTNSKICWVAGFSFGAWIAMQLLMLSLIHI
;
A
#
# COMPACT_ATOMS: atom_id res chain seq x y z
N MET A 1 -9.82 12.18 2.36
CA MET A 1 -8.86 11.52 1.46
C MET A 1 -7.77 12.51 1.07
N VAL A 2 -6.53 12.09 1.19
CA VAL A 2 -5.37 12.95 0.95
C VAL A 2 -4.47 12.30 -0.11
N ASP A 3 -3.99 13.12 -1.04
CA ASP A 3 -2.99 12.69 -2.02
C ASP A 3 -1.61 12.87 -1.40
N LEU A 4 -0.78 11.84 -1.49
CA LEU A 4 0.55 11.83 -0.87
C LEU A 4 1.62 11.46 -1.90
N LEU A 5 2.84 11.94 -1.65
CA LEU A 5 4.04 11.50 -2.34
C LEU A 5 5.02 11.04 -1.24
N ILE A 6 5.06 9.75 -1.02
CA ILE A 6 5.88 9.15 0.06
C ILE A 6 7.29 8.91 -0.45
N PRO A 7 8.34 9.34 0.29
CA PRO A 7 9.72 9.03 -0.11
C PRO A 7 9.97 7.53 -0.11
N GLY A 8 10.36 6.99 -1.25
CA GLY A 8 10.64 5.57 -1.43
C GLY A 8 12.08 5.33 -1.88
N PRO A 9 12.46 4.05 -2.10
CA PRO A 9 13.83 3.70 -2.47
C PRO A 9 14.31 4.30 -3.80
N GLU A 10 13.39 4.44 -4.76
CA GLU A 10 13.70 4.96 -6.11
C GLU A 10 13.14 6.35 -6.34
N GLY A 11 12.67 7.01 -5.29
CA GLY A 11 12.06 8.32 -5.40
C GLY A 11 10.66 8.32 -4.81
N LYS A 12 9.84 9.26 -5.26
CA LYS A 12 8.51 9.45 -4.67
C LYS A 12 7.53 8.37 -5.08
N ILE A 13 6.71 7.93 -4.14
CA ILE A 13 5.64 6.95 -4.35
C ILE A 13 4.31 7.67 -4.23
N GLU A 14 3.51 7.61 -5.28
CA GLU A 14 2.17 8.21 -5.30
C GLU A 14 1.20 7.36 -4.51
N ALA A 15 0.48 7.98 -3.56
CA ALA A 15 -0.48 7.28 -2.72
C ALA A 15 -1.71 8.14 -2.46
N LYS A 16 -2.81 7.47 -2.11
CA LYS A 16 -4.03 8.10 -1.61
C LYS A 16 -4.36 7.50 -0.26
N TYR A 17 -4.55 8.36 0.73
CA TYR A 17 -4.75 7.95 2.12
C TYR A 17 -6.04 8.52 2.67
N SER A 18 -6.78 7.70 3.41
CA SER A 18 -7.97 8.13 4.15
C SER A 18 -7.79 7.76 5.61
N HIS A 19 -7.73 8.77 6.47
CA HIS A 19 -7.56 8.58 7.91
C HIS A 19 -8.92 8.35 8.56
N SER A 20 -8.99 7.37 9.46
CA SER A 20 -10.20 7.09 10.22
C SER A 20 -10.47 8.19 11.24
N ASN A 21 -11.73 8.30 11.68
CA ASN A 21 -12.13 9.23 12.75
C ASN A 21 -11.58 8.82 14.12
N ARG A 22 -11.13 7.57 14.26
CA ARG A 22 -10.61 7.03 15.53
C ARG A 22 -9.12 6.81 15.41
N ASP A 23 -8.40 7.23 16.42
CA ASP A 23 -6.94 7.17 16.46
C ASP A 23 -6.41 5.74 16.60
N ASP A 24 -7.21 4.83 17.16
CA ASP A 24 -6.86 3.43 17.40
C ASP A 24 -7.45 2.47 16.35
N SER A 25 -7.99 3.00 15.27
CA SER A 25 -8.59 2.19 14.21
C SER A 25 -7.58 1.28 13.54
N PRO A 26 -8.02 0.10 13.05
CA PRO A 26 -7.13 -0.74 12.26
C PRO A 26 -6.70 -0.03 10.98
N ILE A 27 -5.56 -0.43 10.47
CA ILE A 27 -4.98 0.14 9.25
C ILE A 27 -4.87 -0.93 8.17
N VAL A 28 -4.95 -0.51 6.91
CA VAL A 28 -4.80 -1.43 5.77
C VAL A 28 -4.06 -0.76 4.63
N VAL A 29 -3.15 -1.50 4.02
CA VAL A 29 -2.47 -1.11 2.78
C VAL A 29 -2.94 -2.00 1.65
N LEU A 30 -3.27 -1.39 0.50
CA LEU A 30 -3.77 -2.10 -0.68
C LEU A 30 -2.71 -2.08 -1.79
N LEU A 31 -2.38 -3.27 -2.31
CA LEU A 31 -1.37 -3.46 -3.35
C LEU A 31 -2.05 -3.88 -4.65
N HIS A 32 -1.81 -3.11 -5.72
CA HIS A 32 -2.53 -3.27 -6.99
C HIS A 32 -1.97 -4.40 -7.87
N PRO A 33 -2.73 -4.82 -8.91
CA PRO A 33 -2.28 -5.86 -9.84
C PRO A 33 -1.04 -5.47 -10.64
N ASP A 34 -0.56 -6.40 -11.46
CA ASP A 34 0.67 -6.30 -12.25
C ASP A 34 0.79 -4.98 -13.02
N PRO A 35 1.80 -4.16 -12.70
CA PRO A 35 2.02 -2.89 -13.42
C PRO A 35 2.27 -3.09 -14.92
N SER A 36 2.94 -4.17 -15.30
CA SER A 36 3.25 -4.44 -16.71
C SER A 36 2.03 -4.81 -17.53
N LYS A 37 0.91 -5.11 -16.86
CA LYS A 37 -0.38 -5.43 -17.50
C LYS A 37 -1.44 -4.36 -17.25
N GLY A 38 -1.01 -3.15 -16.93
CA GLY A 38 -1.91 -2.02 -16.73
C GLY A 38 -2.46 -1.87 -15.32
N GLY A 39 -1.95 -2.63 -14.36
CA GLY A 39 -2.37 -2.49 -12.96
C GLY A 39 -1.93 -1.16 -12.37
N THR A 40 -2.82 -0.51 -11.63
CA THR A 40 -2.55 0.73 -10.90
C THR A 40 -3.41 0.76 -9.63
N MET A 41 -3.17 1.73 -8.76
CA MET A 41 -4.02 1.93 -7.58
C MET A 41 -5.46 2.33 -7.96
N HIS A 42 -5.69 2.66 -9.23
CA HIS A 42 -7.02 3.00 -9.75
C HIS A 42 -7.74 1.81 -10.38
N THR A 43 -7.10 0.64 -10.43
CA THR A 43 -7.75 -0.59 -10.89
C THR A 43 -9.05 -0.80 -10.12
N LYS A 44 -10.10 -1.20 -10.81
CA LYS A 44 -11.46 -1.25 -10.27
C LYS A 44 -11.57 -1.99 -8.93
N ILE A 45 -10.92 -3.16 -8.82
CA ILE A 45 -10.98 -3.94 -7.58
C ILE A 45 -10.29 -3.21 -6.41
N VAL A 46 -9.17 -2.56 -6.67
CA VAL A 46 -8.44 -1.80 -5.65
C VAL A 46 -9.28 -0.63 -5.16
N PHE A 47 -9.89 0.11 -6.08
CA PHE A 47 -10.74 1.25 -5.74
C PHE A 47 -11.95 0.82 -4.92
N LYS A 48 -12.59 -0.27 -5.31
CA LYS A 48 -13.74 -0.81 -4.57
C LYS A 48 -13.36 -1.23 -3.16
N MET A 49 -12.25 -1.94 -3.01
CA MET A 49 -11.78 -2.39 -1.70
C MET A 49 -11.37 -1.21 -0.83
N TYR A 50 -10.76 -0.19 -1.44
CA TYR A 50 -10.42 1.05 -0.75
C TYR A 50 -11.66 1.66 -0.08
N LYS A 51 -12.74 1.78 -0.84
CA LYS A 51 -14.01 2.33 -0.32
C LYS A 51 -14.62 1.45 0.77
N ILE A 52 -14.55 0.13 0.60
CA ILE A 52 -15.08 -0.82 1.59
C ILE A 52 -14.34 -0.70 2.92
N PHE A 53 -13.01 -0.64 2.88
CA PHE A 53 -12.22 -0.52 4.11
C PHE A 53 -12.45 0.83 4.80
N ILE A 54 -12.57 1.90 4.04
CA ILE A 54 -12.90 3.22 4.60
C ILE A 54 -14.25 3.16 5.33
N LYS A 55 -15.25 2.57 4.69
CA LYS A 55 -16.59 2.44 5.27
C LYS A 55 -16.58 1.55 6.51
N ALA A 56 -15.68 0.58 6.56
CA ALA A 56 -15.53 -0.30 7.72
C ALA A 56 -14.77 0.34 8.88
N GLY A 57 -14.29 1.57 8.70
CA GLY A 57 -13.62 2.32 9.78
C GLY A 57 -12.09 2.20 9.79
N PHE A 58 -11.50 1.61 8.76
CA PHE A 58 -10.04 1.49 8.65
C PHE A 58 -9.41 2.79 8.20
N SER A 59 -8.22 3.09 8.71
CA SER A 59 -7.33 4.04 8.05
C SER A 59 -6.70 3.30 6.88
N THR A 60 -6.94 3.78 5.67
CA THR A 60 -6.72 3.01 4.44
C THR A 60 -5.81 3.74 3.47
N ILE A 61 -4.80 3.05 2.95
CA ILE A 61 -3.91 3.60 1.94
C ILE A 61 -3.86 2.68 0.72
N ARG A 62 -3.87 3.29 -0.46
CA ARG A 62 -3.53 2.63 -1.73
C ARG A 62 -2.45 3.44 -2.40
N PHE A 63 -1.61 2.78 -3.18
CA PHE A 63 -0.47 3.45 -3.80
C PHE A 63 -0.13 2.82 -5.14
N ASN A 64 0.65 3.53 -5.94
CA ASN A 64 1.19 3.03 -7.19
C ASN A 64 2.61 2.52 -6.97
N PHE A 65 2.89 1.29 -7.44
CA PHE A 65 4.25 0.79 -7.47
C PHE A 65 5.13 1.66 -8.37
N ARG A 66 6.44 1.55 -8.21
CA ARG A 66 7.41 2.32 -9.01
C ARG A 66 7.10 2.26 -10.51
N GLY A 67 7.27 3.38 -11.19
CA GLY A 67 7.02 3.46 -12.62
C GLY A 67 5.56 3.59 -13.02
N VAL A 68 4.63 3.57 -12.06
CA VAL A 68 3.19 3.70 -12.32
C VAL A 68 2.72 5.09 -11.88
N GLY A 69 1.95 5.75 -12.73
CA GLY A 69 1.43 7.09 -12.43
C GLY A 69 2.56 8.05 -12.07
N LYS A 70 2.44 8.69 -10.93
CA LYS A 70 3.45 9.64 -10.45
C LYS A 70 4.56 8.99 -9.62
N SER A 71 4.50 7.68 -9.43
CA SER A 71 5.56 6.96 -8.70
C SER A 71 6.81 6.86 -9.56
N GLU A 72 7.94 7.29 -9.00
CA GLU A 72 9.21 7.33 -9.71
C GLU A 72 9.87 5.95 -9.76
N GLY A 73 10.77 5.74 -10.72
CA GLY A 73 11.48 4.50 -10.91
C GLY A 73 10.93 3.68 -12.06
N PHE A 74 11.37 2.42 -12.14
CA PHE A 74 11.00 1.52 -13.21
C PHE A 74 10.59 0.17 -12.63
N PHE A 75 9.71 -0.55 -13.32
CA PHE A 75 9.29 -1.89 -12.94
C PHE A 75 10.51 -2.79 -12.72
N ASP A 76 10.56 -3.49 -11.58
CA ASP A 76 11.74 -4.24 -11.13
C ASP A 76 11.40 -5.70 -10.80
N ASP A 77 10.45 -6.28 -11.52
CA ASP A 77 10.05 -7.69 -11.43
C ASP A 77 9.72 -8.18 -10.02
N GLY A 78 9.25 -7.29 -9.17
CA GLY A 78 8.78 -7.60 -7.82
C GLY A 78 9.76 -7.28 -6.71
N GLU A 79 11.05 -7.25 -6.97
CA GLU A 79 12.06 -6.98 -5.93
C GLU A 79 11.98 -5.54 -5.44
N GLY A 80 12.01 -4.59 -6.36
CA GLY A 80 11.86 -3.18 -6.03
C GLY A 80 10.47 -2.85 -5.54
N GLU A 81 9.45 -3.51 -6.10
CA GLU A 81 8.06 -3.31 -5.68
C GLU A 81 7.85 -3.75 -4.23
N LEU A 82 8.52 -4.81 -3.80
CA LEU A 82 8.49 -5.22 -2.40
C LEU A 82 9.06 -4.13 -1.49
N SER A 83 10.16 -3.52 -1.90
CA SER A 83 10.76 -2.39 -1.16
C SER A 83 9.82 -1.19 -1.09
N ASP A 84 9.11 -0.90 -2.19
CA ASP A 84 8.12 0.18 -2.22
C ASP A 84 7.00 -0.10 -1.21
N ALA A 85 6.47 -1.32 -1.23
CA ALA A 85 5.40 -1.72 -0.32
C ALA A 85 5.84 -1.62 1.15
N ALA A 86 7.07 -2.03 1.44
CA ALA A 86 7.63 -1.92 2.79
C ALA A 86 7.72 -0.46 3.25
N CYS A 87 8.11 0.45 2.35
CA CYS A 87 8.15 1.89 2.66
C CYS A 87 6.76 2.45 2.95
N VAL A 88 5.77 2.08 2.15
CA VAL A 88 4.39 2.55 2.35
C VAL A 88 3.81 2.01 3.66
N LEU A 89 4.05 0.73 3.94
CA LEU A 89 3.60 0.11 5.19
C LEU A 89 4.24 0.80 6.39
N ASP A 90 5.53 1.07 6.33
CA ASP A 90 6.25 1.75 7.39
C ASP A 90 5.66 3.15 7.63
N TRP A 91 5.41 3.90 6.56
CA TRP A 91 4.77 5.20 6.67
C TRP A 91 3.41 5.10 7.36
N LEU A 92 2.60 4.13 6.94
CA LEU A 92 1.26 3.92 7.48
C LEU A 92 1.30 3.59 8.98
N GLN A 93 2.21 2.72 9.39
CA GLN A 93 2.38 2.33 10.78
C GLN A 93 2.88 3.48 11.64
N GLN A 94 3.81 4.27 11.15
CA GLN A 94 4.34 5.43 11.88
C GLN A 94 3.30 6.52 12.04
N TYR A 95 2.43 6.69 11.05
CA TYR A 95 1.36 7.67 11.12
C TYR A 95 0.21 7.22 12.03
N ASN A 96 0.12 5.92 12.33
CA ASN A 96 -0.96 5.32 13.11
C ASN A 96 -0.39 4.49 14.27
N THR A 97 0.38 5.12 15.14
CA THR A 97 1.11 4.44 16.22
C THR A 97 0.19 3.77 17.25
N ASN A 98 -1.06 4.21 17.36
CA ASN A 98 -2.03 3.62 18.29
C ASN A 98 -2.82 2.47 17.69
N SER A 99 -2.64 2.18 16.40
CA SER A 99 -3.31 1.06 15.76
C SER A 99 -2.61 -0.25 16.13
N LYS A 100 -3.41 -1.25 16.51
CA LYS A 100 -2.90 -2.58 16.90
C LYS A 100 -3.14 -3.64 15.85
N ILE A 101 -3.91 -3.32 14.81
CA ILE A 101 -4.28 -4.26 13.76
C ILE A 101 -3.88 -3.66 12.42
N CYS A 102 -3.03 -4.38 11.70
CA CYS A 102 -2.58 -3.98 10.37
C CYS A 102 -2.91 -5.09 9.37
N TRP A 103 -3.67 -4.72 8.35
CA TRP A 103 -4.02 -5.61 7.26
C TRP A 103 -3.23 -5.25 6.01
N VAL A 104 -2.89 -6.27 5.24
CA VAL A 104 -2.28 -6.10 3.91
C VAL A 104 -3.18 -6.82 2.92
N ALA A 105 -3.71 -6.09 1.97
CA ALA A 105 -4.60 -6.64 0.94
C ALA A 105 -3.94 -6.47 -0.42
N GLY A 106 -3.74 -7.56 -1.13
CA GLY A 106 -3.09 -7.56 -2.44
C GLY A 106 -3.93 -8.26 -3.49
N PHE A 107 -3.74 -7.86 -4.75
CA PHE A 107 -4.53 -8.35 -5.87
C PHE A 107 -3.58 -8.82 -6.97
N SER A 108 -3.59 -10.13 -7.29
CA SER A 108 -2.74 -10.73 -8.31
C SER A 108 -1.25 -10.51 -8.00
N PHE A 109 -0.52 -9.75 -8.83
CA PHE A 109 0.87 -9.36 -8.55
C PHE A 109 1.00 -8.74 -7.15
N GLY A 110 0.07 -7.86 -6.78
CA GLY A 110 0.04 -7.25 -5.45
C GLY A 110 -0.10 -8.28 -4.33
N ALA A 111 -0.85 -9.35 -4.57
CA ALA A 111 -0.99 -10.43 -3.58
C ALA A 111 0.34 -11.16 -3.38
N TRP A 112 1.10 -11.38 -4.45
CA TRP A 112 2.42 -12.00 -4.37
C TRP A 112 3.39 -11.11 -3.56
N ILE A 113 3.35 -9.80 -3.80
CA ILE A 113 4.15 -8.84 -3.01
C ILE A 113 3.68 -8.83 -1.56
N ALA A 114 2.37 -8.85 -1.32
CA ALA A 114 1.80 -8.85 0.03
C ALA A 114 2.28 -10.06 0.85
N MET A 115 2.31 -11.23 0.23
CA MET A 115 2.79 -12.45 0.91
C MET A 115 4.25 -12.32 1.32
N GLN A 116 5.09 -11.79 0.43
CA GLN A 116 6.51 -11.57 0.75
C GLN A 116 6.68 -10.54 1.86
N LEU A 117 5.88 -9.47 1.83
CA LEU A 117 5.90 -8.43 2.85
C LEU A 117 5.57 -9.00 4.23
N LEU A 118 4.53 -9.85 4.30
CA LEU A 118 4.15 -10.51 5.56
C LEU A 118 5.23 -11.48 6.05
N MET A 119 5.88 -12.21 5.16
CA MET A 119 6.97 -13.11 5.53
C MET A 119 8.16 -12.34 6.11
N LEU A 120 8.49 -11.17 5.56
CA LEU A 120 9.54 -10.32 6.11
C LEU A 120 9.20 -9.88 7.54
N SER A 121 7.94 -9.55 7.80
CA SER A 121 7.48 -9.17 9.13
C SER A 121 7.65 -10.31 10.14
N LEU A 122 7.40 -11.55 9.72
CA LEU A 122 7.56 -12.73 10.58
C LEU A 122 9.02 -12.99 10.93
N ILE A 123 9.94 -12.70 10.03
CA ILE A 123 11.38 -12.90 10.27
C ILE A 123 11.90 -11.94 11.35
N HIS A 124 11.27 -10.79 11.49
CA HIS A 124 11.71 -9.74 12.42
C HIS A 124 11.00 -9.76 13.78
N ILE A 125 10.18 -10.74 14.03
CA ILE A 125 9.48 -10.89 15.34
C ILE A 125 10.39 -11.55 16.41
#